data_7bdae2881729f7ca43a8273e7de8e271
#
_entry.id   7bdae2881729f7ca43a8273e7de8e271
#
_cell.length_a   1.000
_cell.length_b   1.000
_cell.length_c   1.000
_cell.angle_alpha   90.00
_cell.angle_beta   90.00
_cell.angle_gamma   90.00
#
_symmetry.space_group_name_H-M   'P 1'
#
loop_
_entity.id
_entity.type
_entity.pdbx_description
1 polymer ?
#
loop_
_entity_poly.entity_id
_entity_poly.type
_entity_poly.pdbx_seq_one_letter_code
_entity_poly.pdbx_strand_id
1 'polypeptide(L)'
;MLEPRPRVFFLFVSCLDDLIGTDHEALLSALGARHPEIAFRMCHMNPISLGSRTPPPVSIQNNLYSLLAPSEKRDEGINAIGNLEPTAVTSELYHFLSAYGVSRLRHISQYETLNAYQEMAGSRANLVIGAPGRQAAGQMEERLGIPWIFMPVTYDMEEIEDNYRRLKAFLFPDREEACDWGPARERALQAIRRAVKKAGRFPIIIDASAASQPFGMAKALLTYGFSVVRVEAQDCMAFDKPHMEWLREHHPEVELHQPEHHRAVLFDRRMENSLAIGVEGAYLAGSRHVADLFNDSGMFGFDGVCRLMRLIEEAAEQETDLGQLINGYGLVV
;
A
#
# COMPACT_ATOMS: atom_id res chain seq x y z
N MET A 1 30.22 -13.28 14.51
CA MET A 1 28.99 -14.08 14.69
C MET A 1 27.92 -13.13 15.17
N LEU A 2 26.72 -13.18 14.59
CA LEU A 2 25.57 -12.43 15.10
C LEU A 2 25.14 -13.08 16.43
N GLU A 3 24.99 -12.27 17.48
CA GLU A 3 24.43 -12.70 18.77
C GLU A 3 23.28 -11.76 19.16
N PRO A 4 22.08 -12.27 19.45
CA PRO A 4 21.67 -13.67 19.34
C PRO A 4 21.60 -14.16 17.90
N ARG A 5 21.74 -15.46 17.66
CA ARG A 5 21.60 -16.06 16.32
C ARG A 5 20.19 -15.85 15.78
N PRO A 6 20.03 -15.40 14.53
CA PRO A 6 18.72 -15.23 13.94
C PRO A 6 18.05 -16.61 13.71
N ARG A 7 16.75 -16.68 13.87
CA ARG A 7 15.95 -17.87 13.53
C ARG A 7 15.44 -17.83 12.08
N VAL A 8 15.44 -16.66 11.48
CA VAL A 8 15.06 -16.43 10.08
C VAL A 8 16.09 -15.50 9.45
N PHE A 9 16.43 -15.79 8.22
CA PHE A 9 17.35 -14.96 7.44
C PHE A 9 16.77 -14.73 6.04
N PHE A 10 16.54 -13.45 5.68
CA PHE A 10 16.11 -13.07 4.36
C PHE A 10 17.32 -12.67 3.51
N LEU A 11 17.43 -13.30 2.33
CA LEU A 11 18.44 -12.93 1.32
C LEU A 11 17.73 -12.13 0.23
N PHE A 12 18.11 -10.89 0.07
CA PHE A 12 17.66 -10.05 -1.01
C PHE A 12 18.69 -10.10 -2.13
N VAL A 13 18.30 -10.65 -3.28
CA VAL A 13 19.18 -10.82 -4.43
C VAL A 13 18.82 -9.83 -5.53
N SER A 14 19.84 -9.21 -6.12
CA SER A 14 19.71 -8.20 -7.15
C SER A 14 19.64 -8.80 -8.57
N CYS A 15 19.39 -7.96 -9.56
CA CYS A 15 19.50 -8.36 -10.97
C CYS A 15 20.91 -8.77 -11.39
N LEU A 16 21.95 -8.34 -10.68
CA LEU A 16 23.33 -8.78 -10.93
C LEU A 16 23.51 -10.27 -10.65
N ASP A 17 22.94 -10.78 -9.58
CA ASP A 17 23.00 -12.20 -9.24
C ASP A 17 22.37 -13.06 -10.33
N ASP A 18 21.24 -12.63 -10.87
CA ASP A 18 20.59 -13.29 -12.02
C ASP A 18 21.43 -13.20 -13.28
N LEU A 19 22.06 -12.05 -13.54
CA LEU A 19 22.87 -11.80 -14.73
C LEU A 19 24.13 -12.67 -14.77
N ILE A 20 24.80 -12.86 -13.62
CA ILE A 20 25.98 -13.72 -13.50
C ILE A 20 25.64 -15.20 -13.36
N GLY A 21 24.36 -15.55 -13.37
CA GLY A 21 23.89 -16.95 -13.34
C GLY A 21 24.09 -17.63 -11.99
N THR A 22 23.94 -16.93 -10.88
CA THR A 22 24.04 -17.51 -9.53
C THR A 22 22.98 -18.60 -9.34
N ASP A 23 23.41 -19.81 -8.94
CA ASP A 23 22.51 -20.90 -8.55
C ASP A 23 21.99 -20.68 -7.12
N HIS A 24 20.86 -19.97 -7.05
CA HIS A 24 20.24 -19.60 -5.77
C HIS A 24 19.67 -20.79 -5.01
N GLU A 25 19.21 -21.83 -5.71
CA GLU A 25 18.67 -23.04 -5.07
C GLU A 25 19.79 -23.84 -4.39
N ALA A 26 20.93 -24.02 -5.08
CA ALA A 26 22.11 -24.64 -4.50
C ALA A 26 22.63 -23.84 -3.30
N LEU A 27 22.63 -22.52 -3.37
CA LEU A 27 23.03 -21.64 -2.27
C LEU A 27 22.12 -21.83 -1.05
N LEU A 28 20.80 -21.79 -1.22
CA LEU A 28 19.83 -21.98 -0.14
C LEU A 28 19.97 -23.38 0.49
N SER A 29 20.13 -24.41 -0.34
CA SER A 29 20.33 -25.77 0.11
C SER A 29 21.60 -25.92 0.96
N ALA A 30 22.71 -25.35 0.51
CA ALA A 30 23.98 -25.35 1.24
C ALA A 30 23.89 -24.59 2.57
N LEU A 31 23.24 -23.42 2.59
CA LEU A 31 23.01 -22.65 3.82
C LEU A 31 22.11 -23.41 4.80
N GLY A 32 21.02 -24.01 4.33
CA GLY A 32 20.11 -24.81 5.17
C GLY A 32 20.78 -26.05 5.75
N ALA A 33 21.61 -26.75 4.96
CA ALA A 33 22.38 -27.88 5.44
C ALA A 33 23.40 -27.49 6.51
N ARG A 34 24.02 -26.30 6.37
CA ARG A 34 25.05 -25.80 7.33
C ARG A 34 24.44 -25.20 8.60
N HIS A 35 23.23 -24.66 8.48
CA HIS A 35 22.52 -23.95 9.56
C HIS A 35 21.05 -24.39 9.64
N PRO A 36 20.77 -25.64 10.04
CA PRO A 36 19.43 -26.21 10.06
C PRO A 36 18.46 -25.48 11.03
N GLU A 37 19.02 -24.74 11.99
CA GLU A 37 18.25 -23.93 12.95
C GLU A 37 17.73 -22.62 12.38
N ILE A 38 18.18 -22.20 11.17
CA ILE A 38 17.83 -20.94 10.54
C ILE A 38 16.92 -21.20 9.33
N ALA A 39 15.77 -20.57 9.31
CA ALA A 39 14.90 -20.54 8.14
C ALA A 39 15.40 -19.49 7.14
N PHE A 40 15.99 -19.94 6.03
CA PHE A 40 16.40 -19.03 4.96
C PHE A 40 15.22 -18.76 4.01
N ARG A 41 15.08 -17.49 3.59
CA ARG A 41 14.10 -17.05 2.59
C ARG A 41 14.80 -16.16 1.57
N MET A 42 14.54 -16.41 0.30
CA MET A 42 15.12 -15.61 -0.78
C MET A 42 14.04 -14.69 -1.38
N CYS A 43 14.38 -13.42 -1.48
CA CYS A 43 13.56 -12.39 -2.10
C CYS A 43 14.29 -11.87 -3.35
N HIS A 44 13.73 -12.17 -4.52
CA HIS A 44 14.25 -11.65 -5.78
C HIS A 44 13.79 -10.21 -5.97
N MET A 45 14.76 -9.29 -6.06
CA MET A 45 14.53 -7.85 -6.23
C MET A 45 14.78 -7.40 -7.68
N ASN A 46 14.70 -8.32 -8.64
CA ASN A 46 14.96 -8.04 -10.05
C ASN A 46 13.66 -7.59 -10.76
N PRO A 47 13.52 -6.28 -11.11
CA PRO A 47 12.36 -5.79 -11.85
C PRO A 47 12.38 -6.19 -13.34
N ILE A 48 13.56 -6.55 -13.89
CA ILE A 48 13.75 -6.78 -15.33
C ILE A 48 13.22 -8.16 -15.75
N SER A 49 13.18 -9.13 -14.85
CA SER A 49 12.73 -10.50 -15.15
C SER A 49 11.20 -10.70 -15.05
N LEU A 50 10.44 -9.66 -15.30
CA LEU A 50 8.98 -9.62 -15.13
C LEU A 50 8.18 -10.66 -15.94
N GLY A 51 8.79 -11.30 -16.95
CA GLY A 51 8.08 -12.24 -17.85
C GLY A 51 7.70 -13.58 -17.21
N SER A 52 8.31 -14.01 -16.09
CA SER A 52 8.11 -15.34 -15.50
C SER A 52 8.23 -15.43 -13.98
N ARG A 53 8.53 -14.35 -13.30
CA ARG A 53 8.75 -14.34 -11.85
C ARG A 53 7.72 -13.50 -11.10
N THR A 54 7.43 -13.90 -9.88
CA THR A 54 6.60 -13.14 -8.94
C THR A 54 7.23 -11.76 -8.69
N PRO A 55 6.47 -10.66 -8.82
CA PRO A 55 6.98 -9.31 -8.53
C PRO A 55 7.61 -9.20 -7.14
N PRO A 56 8.68 -8.40 -6.96
CA PRO A 56 9.39 -8.30 -5.68
C PRO A 56 8.49 -8.06 -4.46
N PRO A 57 7.53 -7.11 -4.46
CA PRO A 57 6.65 -6.90 -3.31
C PRO A 57 5.79 -8.12 -2.97
N VAL A 58 5.32 -8.87 -3.97
CA VAL A 58 4.55 -10.11 -3.77
C VAL A 58 5.44 -11.21 -3.21
N SER A 59 6.67 -11.34 -3.73
CA SER A 59 7.66 -12.30 -3.22
C SER A 59 7.97 -12.06 -1.74
N ILE A 60 8.15 -10.81 -1.34
CA ILE A 60 8.37 -10.42 0.06
C ILE A 60 7.19 -10.86 0.92
N GLN A 61 5.96 -10.53 0.54
CA GLN A 61 4.76 -10.91 1.29
C GLN A 61 4.64 -12.43 1.43
N ASN A 62 4.83 -13.18 0.34
CA ASN A 62 4.79 -14.64 0.35
C ASN A 62 5.84 -15.22 1.33
N ASN A 63 7.07 -14.74 1.28
CA ASN A 63 8.14 -15.20 2.15
C ASN A 63 7.87 -14.89 3.62
N LEU A 64 7.37 -13.69 3.93
CA LEU A 64 7.00 -13.30 5.28
C LEU A 64 5.93 -14.24 5.86
N TYR A 65 4.81 -14.39 5.18
CA TYR A 65 3.68 -15.19 5.70
C TYR A 65 3.88 -16.71 5.54
N SER A 66 4.86 -17.16 4.73
CA SER A 66 5.26 -18.57 4.70
C SER A 66 5.88 -19.08 6.01
N LEU A 67 6.34 -18.17 6.86
CA LEU A 67 6.91 -18.49 8.17
C LEU A 67 5.87 -18.85 9.23
N LEU A 68 4.61 -18.55 8.99
CA LEU A 68 3.52 -18.90 9.91
C LEU A 68 3.27 -20.40 9.88
N ALA A 69 3.29 -21.04 11.05
CA ALA A 69 2.96 -22.45 11.21
C ALA A 69 1.47 -22.62 11.56
N PRO A 70 0.84 -23.76 11.20
CA PRO A 70 -0.51 -24.06 11.63
C PRO A 70 -0.68 -23.91 13.15
N SER A 71 -1.79 -23.30 13.58
CA SER A 71 -2.13 -23.10 14.99
C SER A 71 -3.43 -23.82 15.31
N GLU A 72 -3.44 -24.60 16.39
CA GLU A 72 -4.66 -25.20 16.92
C GLU A 72 -5.55 -24.17 17.64
N LYS A 73 -4.94 -23.06 18.08
CA LYS A 73 -5.64 -21.99 18.78
C LYS A 73 -6.12 -20.96 17.78
N ARG A 74 -7.44 -20.73 17.75
CA ARG A 74 -8.07 -19.65 17.00
C ARG A 74 -8.58 -18.60 17.96
N ASP A 75 -8.49 -17.35 17.53
CA ASP A 75 -9.06 -16.22 18.24
C ASP A 75 -9.82 -15.28 17.29
N GLU A 76 -10.40 -14.21 17.83
CA GLU A 76 -11.17 -13.23 17.06
C GLU A 76 -10.31 -12.14 16.39
N GLY A 77 -8.96 -12.24 16.46
CA GLY A 77 -8.06 -11.28 15.84
C GLY A 77 -8.15 -11.27 14.32
N ILE A 78 -7.89 -10.12 13.73
CA ILE A 78 -7.83 -9.91 12.28
C ILE A 78 -6.41 -9.51 11.90
N ASN A 79 -5.86 -10.10 10.86
CA ASN A 79 -4.58 -9.67 10.30
C ASN A 79 -4.81 -8.61 9.22
N ALA A 80 -4.11 -7.49 9.28
CA ALA A 80 -3.95 -6.56 8.16
C ALA A 80 -2.66 -6.93 7.42
N ILE A 81 -2.76 -7.25 6.13
CA ILE A 81 -1.63 -7.72 5.33
C ILE A 81 -1.57 -7.03 3.96
N GLY A 82 -0.42 -7.11 3.31
CA GLY A 82 -0.22 -6.59 1.96
C GLY A 82 0.60 -5.30 1.88
N ASN A 83 0.86 -4.67 3.01
CA ASN A 83 1.77 -3.54 3.16
C ASN A 83 2.77 -3.83 4.29
N LEU A 84 3.77 -2.96 4.46
CA LEU A 84 4.78 -3.07 5.51
C LEU A 84 4.55 -2.08 6.66
N GLU A 85 3.67 -1.10 6.47
CA GLU A 85 3.27 -0.15 7.50
C GLU A 85 1.86 -0.43 7.99
N PRO A 86 1.62 -0.31 9.30
CA PRO A 86 0.31 -0.57 9.87
C PRO A 86 -0.68 0.54 9.50
N THR A 87 -1.96 0.20 9.43
CA THR A 87 -3.02 1.20 9.40
C THR A 87 -2.91 2.12 10.62
N ALA A 88 -3.08 3.43 10.41
CA ALA A 88 -2.99 4.40 11.48
C ALA A 88 -3.95 4.08 12.62
N VAL A 89 -3.50 4.20 13.86
CA VAL A 89 -4.31 3.93 15.05
C VAL A 89 -5.53 4.85 15.19
N THR A 90 -5.54 5.97 14.47
CA THR A 90 -6.67 6.91 14.37
C THR A 90 -7.76 6.45 13.43
N SER A 91 -7.49 5.41 12.62
CA SER A 91 -8.46 4.90 11.65
C SER A 91 -9.71 4.37 12.37
N GLU A 92 -10.86 4.72 11.83
CA GLU A 92 -12.17 4.23 12.28
C GLU A 92 -12.31 2.70 12.14
N LEU A 93 -11.40 2.04 11.41
CA LEU A 93 -11.34 0.58 11.32
C LEU A 93 -11.24 -0.07 12.70
N TYR A 94 -10.44 0.51 13.60
CA TYR A 94 -10.32 0.00 14.98
C TYR A 94 -11.64 0.14 15.76
N HIS A 95 -12.34 1.26 15.59
CA HIS A 95 -13.65 1.46 16.18
C HIS A 95 -14.67 0.47 15.60
N PHE A 96 -14.68 0.29 14.29
CA PHE A 96 -15.52 -0.70 13.61
C PHE A 96 -15.29 -2.09 14.18
N LEU A 97 -14.06 -2.58 14.19
CA LEU A 97 -13.74 -3.91 14.70
C LEU A 97 -14.13 -4.07 16.17
N SER A 98 -13.87 -3.05 17.00
CA SER A 98 -14.24 -3.05 18.42
C SER A 98 -15.74 -3.11 18.65
N ALA A 99 -16.57 -2.45 17.84
CA ALA A 99 -18.02 -2.48 17.91
C ALA A 99 -18.59 -3.91 17.71
N TYR A 100 -17.86 -4.74 16.99
CA TYR A 100 -18.20 -6.15 16.80
C TYR A 100 -17.43 -7.13 17.72
N GLY A 101 -16.72 -6.60 18.72
CA GLY A 101 -16.01 -7.40 19.73
C GLY A 101 -14.61 -7.88 19.30
N VAL A 102 -14.07 -7.38 18.19
CA VAL A 102 -12.69 -7.65 17.75
C VAL A 102 -11.77 -6.62 18.36
N SER A 103 -10.90 -7.04 19.27
CA SER A 103 -9.96 -6.15 19.98
C SER A 103 -8.57 -6.11 19.37
N ARG A 104 -8.25 -6.99 18.40
CA ARG A 104 -6.91 -7.15 17.85
C ARG A 104 -6.91 -7.05 16.33
N LEU A 105 -6.41 -5.95 15.80
CA LEU A 105 -5.96 -5.84 14.43
C LEU A 105 -4.43 -6.03 14.43
N ARG A 106 -3.98 -7.13 13.86
CA ARG A 106 -2.59 -7.54 13.84
C ARG A 106 -1.90 -7.09 12.56
N HIS A 107 -0.70 -6.60 12.72
CA HIS A 107 0.17 -6.28 11.58
C HIS A 107 1.58 -6.77 11.87
N ILE A 108 2.31 -7.18 10.84
CA ILE A 108 3.66 -7.77 10.99
C ILE A 108 4.63 -6.84 11.75
N SER A 109 4.53 -5.53 11.56
CA SER A 109 5.38 -4.52 12.23
C SER A 109 5.21 -4.45 13.74
N GLN A 110 4.19 -5.10 14.30
CA GLN A 110 3.93 -5.11 15.75
C GLN A 110 4.69 -6.21 16.50
N TYR A 111 5.43 -7.06 15.78
CA TYR A 111 6.08 -8.22 16.35
C TYR A 111 7.60 -8.10 16.32
N GLU A 112 8.21 -8.15 17.49
CA GLU A 112 9.67 -8.09 17.66
C GLU A 112 10.32 -9.48 17.55
N THR A 113 9.56 -10.56 17.71
CA THR A 113 10.07 -11.93 17.71
C THR A 113 9.26 -12.86 16.81
N LEU A 114 9.93 -13.87 16.23
CA LEU A 114 9.27 -14.90 15.44
C LEU A 114 8.20 -15.65 16.23
N ASN A 115 8.41 -15.87 17.54
CA ASN A 115 7.43 -16.56 18.37
C ASN A 115 6.15 -15.74 18.54
N ALA A 116 6.25 -14.43 18.82
CA ALA A 116 5.11 -13.55 18.91
C ALA A 116 4.40 -13.41 17.54
N TYR A 117 5.18 -13.36 16.47
CA TYR A 117 4.64 -13.31 15.09
C TYR A 117 3.74 -14.51 14.76
N GLN A 118 3.99 -15.69 15.34
CA GLN A 118 3.12 -16.87 15.14
C GLN A 118 1.68 -16.66 15.60
N GLU A 119 1.38 -15.66 16.43
CA GLU A 119 0.01 -15.32 16.83
C GLU A 119 -0.89 -15.00 15.62
N MET A 120 -0.30 -14.48 14.53
CA MET A 120 -1.04 -14.20 13.29
C MET A 120 -1.66 -15.46 12.68
N ALA A 121 -1.07 -16.65 12.90
CA ALA A 121 -1.62 -17.93 12.43
C ALA A 121 -2.91 -18.34 13.14
N GLY A 122 -3.20 -17.77 14.31
CA GLY A 122 -4.45 -18.01 15.08
C GLY A 122 -5.60 -17.06 14.73
N SER A 123 -5.40 -16.08 13.87
CA SER A 123 -6.40 -15.07 13.53
C SER A 123 -7.59 -15.66 12.81
N ARG A 124 -8.75 -15.01 13.01
CA ARG A 124 -10.04 -15.37 12.38
C ARG A 124 -10.05 -15.13 10.87
N ALA A 125 -9.44 -14.03 10.43
CA ALA A 125 -9.41 -13.66 9.01
C ALA A 125 -8.22 -12.76 8.66
N ASN A 126 -7.92 -12.66 7.36
CA ASN A 126 -6.98 -11.70 6.80
C ASN A 126 -7.74 -10.58 6.07
N LEU A 127 -7.49 -9.34 6.45
CA LEU A 127 -7.84 -8.14 5.71
C LEU A 127 -6.65 -7.75 4.83
N VAL A 128 -6.78 -7.95 3.53
CA VAL A 128 -5.74 -7.63 2.56
C VAL A 128 -5.94 -6.21 2.08
N ILE A 129 -5.10 -5.28 2.55
CA ILE A 129 -5.19 -3.85 2.23
C ILE A 129 -4.25 -3.45 1.11
N GLY A 130 -3.18 -4.21 0.87
CA GLY A 130 -2.26 -4.01 -0.24
C GLY A 130 -2.29 -5.18 -1.23
N ALA A 131 -2.34 -4.89 -2.53
CA ALA A 131 -2.39 -5.90 -3.59
C ALA A 131 -1.27 -6.97 -3.51
N PRO A 132 -0.02 -6.65 -3.10
CA PRO A 132 1.03 -7.64 -2.94
C PRO A 132 0.70 -8.77 -1.95
N GLY A 133 -0.19 -8.53 -0.98
CA GLY A 133 -0.59 -9.52 0.01
C GLY A 133 -1.59 -10.57 -0.48
N ARG A 134 -2.21 -10.38 -1.65
CA ARG A 134 -3.29 -11.27 -2.13
C ARG A 134 -2.85 -12.72 -2.30
N GLN A 135 -1.68 -12.94 -2.89
CA GLN A 135 -1.16 -14.29 -3.09
C GLN A 135 -0.80 -14.95 -1.75
N ALA A 136 -0.17 -14.21 -0.85
CA ALA A 136 0.12 -14.69 0.51
C ALA A 136 -1.17 -15.02 1.27
N ALA A 137 -2.23 -14.22 1.14
CA ALA A 137 -3.52 -14.48 1.75
C ALA A 137 -4.14 -15.79 1.25
N GLY A 138 -4.12 -16.05 -0.06
CA GLY A 138 -4.58 -17.32 -0.63
C GLY A 138 -3.79 -18.53 -0.09
N GLN A 139 -2.47 -18.41 -0.01
CA GLN A 139 -1.62 -19.45 0.59
C GLN A 139 -1.89 -19.65 2.09
N MET A 140 -2.19 -18.58 2.83
CA MET A 140 -2.60 -18.70 4.24
C MET A 140 -3.96 -19.37 4.37
N GLU A 141 -4.90 -19.11 3.49
CA GLU A 141 -6.20 -19.80 3.47
C GLU A 141 -6.02 -21.30 3.23
N GLU A 142 -5.25 -21.68 2.20
CA GLU A 142 -4.97 -23.08 1.90
C GLU A 142 -4.23 -23.83 3.02
N ARG A 143 -3.19 -23.21 3.59
CA ARG A 143 -2.32 -23.84 4.59
C ARG A 143 -2.83 -23.75 6.01
N LEU A 144 -3.42 -22.62 6.37
CA LEU A 144 -3.79 -22.27 7.73
C LEU A 144 -5.30 -22.22 7.93
N GLY A 145 -6.11 -22.28 6.86
CA GLY A 145 -7.56 -22.14 6.92
C GLY A 145 -8.01 -20.76 7.40
N ILE A 146 -7.26 -19.69 7.09
CA ILE A 146 -7.59 -18.31 7.46
C ILE A 146 -8.23 -17.66 6.24
N PRO A 147 -9.56 -17.44 6.22
CA PRO A 147 -10.23 -16.78 5.09
C PRO A 147 -9.77 -15.33 4.94
N TRP A 148 -9.93 -14.75 3.76
CA TRP A 148 -9.49 -13.40 3.50
C TRP A 148 -10.45 -12.59 2.64
N ILE A 149 -10.35 -11.28 2.78
CA ILE A 149 -11.06 -10.29 1.95
C ILE A 149 -10.06 -9.26 1.43
N PHE A 150 -10.16 -8.91 0.15
CA PHE A 150 -9.37 -7.83 -0.45
C PHE A 150 -10.13 -6.51 -0.40
N MET A 151 -9.54 -5.54 0.25
CA MET A 151 -10.05 -4.18 0.39
C MET A 151 -8.88 -3.20 0.20
N PRO A 152 -8.53 -2.88 -1.04
CA PRO A 152 -7.47 -1.92 -1.30
C PRO A 152 -7.82 -0.54 -0.73
N VAL A 153 -6.79 0.24 -0.43
CA VAL A 153 -6.98 1.63 -0.01
C VAL A 153 -7.68 2.40 -1.13
N THR A 154 -8.74 3.08 -0.81
CA THR A 154 -9.46 4.00 -1.70
C THR A 154 -9.70 5.32 -0.98
N TYR A 155 -9.78 6.39 -1.76
CA TYR A 155 -10.08 7.74 -1.27
C TYR A 155 -11.48 8.20 -1.67
N ASP A 156 -12.24 7.39 -2.41
CA ASP A 156 -13.64 7.64 -2.77
C ASP A 156 -14.55 7.29 -1.59
N MET A 157 -15.34 8.26 -1.15
CA MET A 157 -16.20 8.14 0.04
C MET A 157 -17.26 7.03 -0.10
N GLU A 158 -17.80 6.82 -1.29
CA GLU A 158 -18.81 5.80 -1.54
C GLU A 158 -18.18 4.40 -1.55
N GLU A 159 -17.00 4.27 -2.14
CA GLU A 159 -16.25 3.02 -2.14
C GLU A 159 -15.79 2.63 -0.73
N ILE A 160 -15.45 3.61 0.13
CA ILE A 160 -15.13 3.36 1.55
C ILE A 160 -16.35 2.80 2.27
N GLU A 161 -17.53 3.39 2.09
CA GLU A 161 -18.76 2.88 2.70
C GLU A 161 -19.09 1.47 2.21
N ASP A 162 -18.93 1.19 0.91
CA ASP A 162 -19.13 -0.15 0.35
C ASP A 162 -18.14 -1.15 0.92
N ASN A 163 -16.89 -0.77 1.04
CA ASN A 163 -15.86 -1.59 1.66
C ASN A 163 -16.23 -1.98 3.10
N TYR A 164 -16.73 -1.05 3.93
CA TYR A 164 -17.16 -1.37 5.29
C TYR A 164 -18.41 -2.28 5.31
N ARG A 165 -19.37 -2.09 4.39
CA ARG A 165 -20.51 -3.00 4.25
C ARG A 165 -20.05 -4.42 3.88
N ARG A 166 -19.11 -4.54 2.94
CA ARG A 166 -18.51 -5.82 2.54
C ARG A 166 -17.74 -6.48 3.68
N LEU A 167 -16.96 -5.70 4.43
CA LEU A 167 -16.22 -6.18 5.59
C LEU A 167 -17.16 -6.71 6.69
N LYS A 168 -18.23 -5.98 6.97
CA LYS A 168 -19.28 -6.41 7.91
C LYS A 168 -19.92 -7.73 7.46
N ALA A 169 -20.31 -7.81 6.19
CA ALA A 169 -20.94 -9.02 5.66
C ALA A 169 -20.00 -10.23 5.70
N PHE A 170 -18.69 -10.00 5.46
CA PHE A 170 -17.69 -11.06 5.49
C PHE A 170 -17.36 -11.54 6.91
N LEU A 171 -17.14 -10.61 7.86
CA LEU A 171 -16.73 -10.96 9.22
C LEU A 171 -17.92 -11.29 10.13
N PHE A 172 -19.06 -10.63 9.94
CA PHE A 172 -20.19 -10.63 10.87
C PHE A 172 -21.54 -10.74 10.14
N PRO A 173 -21.75 -11.79 9.31
CA PRO A 173 -22.96 -11.90 8.47
C PRO A 173 -24.25 -11.85 9.28
N ASP A 174 -24.28 -12.51 10.46
CA ASP A 174 -25.46 -12.68 11.30
C ASP A 174 -25.61 -11.58 12.39
N ARG A 175 -24.72 -10.58 12.40
CA ARG A 175 -24.78 -9.48 13.37
C ARG A 175 -25.57 -8.30 12.81
N GLU A 176 -26.31 -7.61 13.66
CA GLU A 176 -26.90 -6.32 13.32
C GLU A 176 -25.83 -5.24 13.11
N GLU A 177 -26.23 -4.13 12.47
CA GLU A 177 -25.34 -2.98 12.31
C GLU A 177 -25.01 -2.40 13.67
N ALA A 178 -23.74 -2.40 14.05
CA ALA A 178 -23.27 -1.97 15.36
C ALA A 178 -22.35 -0.73 15.27
N CYS A 179 -21.98 -0.30 14.06
CA CYS A 179 -21.07 0.81 13.86
C CYS A 179 -21.70 1.91 13.02
N ASP A 180 -21.66 3.15 13.53
CA ASP A 180 -22.04 4.34 12.81
C ASP A 180 -20.79 5.04 12.25
N TRP A 181 -20.68 5.07 10.91
CA TRP A 181 -19.59 5.80 10.21
C TRP A 181 -19.89 7.27 10.01
N GLY A 182 -21.11 7.74 10.28
CA GLY A 182 -21.48 9.13 10.06
C GLY A 182 -20.50 10.14 10.59
N PRO A 183 -20.00 10.02 11.84
CA PRO A 183 -18.99 10.94 12.38
C PRO A 183 -17.65 10.88 11.64
N ALA A 184 -17.19 9.72 11.20
CA ALA A 184 -15.94 9.59 10.46
C ALA A 184 -16.08 10.19 9.05
N ARG A 185 -17.18 9.89 8.38
CA ARG A 185 -17.55 10.44 7.08
C ARG A 185 -17.64 11.98 7.12
N GLU A 186 -18.30 12.55 8.13
CA GLU A 186 -18.41 14.00 8.24
C GLU A 186 -17.05 14.67 8.47
N ARG A 187 -16.16 14.09 9.28
CA ARG A 187 -14.77 14.58 9.44
C ARG A 187 -14.04 14.59 8.09
N ALA A 188 -14.17 13.53 7.29
CA ALA A 188 -13.56 13.47 5.97
C ALA A 188 -14.12 14.53 5.02
N LEU A 189 -15.43 14.74 4.99
CA LEU A 189 -16.06 15.81 4.20
C LEU A 189 -15.57 17.20 4.61
N GLN A 190 -15.41 17.45 5.89
CA GLN A 190 -14.88 18.72 6.39
C GLN A 190 -13.39 18.89 5.99
N ALA A 191 -12.59 17.82 6.04
CA ALA A 191 -11.21 17.86 5.58
C ALA A 191 -11.13 18.15 4.08
N ILE A 192 -11.94 17.50 3.26
CA ILE A 192 -12.04 17.75 1.83
C ILE A 192 -12.35 19.24 1.55
N ARG A 193 -13.39 19.78 2.18
CA ARG A 193 -13.79 21.19 1.98
C ARG A 193 -12.65 22.17 2.33
N ARG A 194 -11.91 21.92 3.41
CA ARG A 194 -10.75 22.75 3.79
C ARG A 194 -9.63 22.64 2.76
N ALA A 195 -9.27 21.42 2.38
CA ALA A 195 -8.18 21.18 1.43
C ALA A 195 -8.49 21.78 0.05
N VAL A 196 -9.72 21.63 -0.47
CA VAL A 196 -10.14 22.26 -1.73
C VAL A 196 -10.03 23.78 -1.65
N LYS A 197 -10.42 24.39 -0.53
CA LYS A 197 -10.29 25.86 -0.34
C LYS A 197 -8.84 26.33 -0.39
N LYS A 198 -7.90 25.52 0.14
CA LYS A 198 -6.48 25.88 0.21
C LYS A 198 -5.72 25.53 -1.07
N ALA A 199 -5.92 24.33 -1.57
CA ALA A 199 -5.10 23.71 -2.61
C ALA A 199 -5.81 23.61 -3.98
N GLY A 200 -7.12 23.86 -4.08
CA GLY A 200 -7.88 23.65 -5.32
C GLY A 200 -7.39 24.47 -6.53
N ARG A 201 -6.56 25.49 -6.31
CA ARG A 201 -5.92 26.28 -7.38
C ARG A 201 -4.71 25.62 -8.02
N PHE A 202 -4.11 24.63 -7.35
CA PHE A 202 -2.91 23.96 -7.86
C PHE A 202 -3.30 22.89 -8.88
N PRO A 203 -2.63 22.82 -10.04
CA PRO A 203 -2.66 21.62 -10.85
C PRO A 203 -1.99 20.48 -10.08
N ILE A 204 -2.70 19.37 -9.90
CA ILE A 204 -2.22 18.23 -9.13
C ILE A 204 -1.63 17.16 -10.05
N ILE A 205 -0.46 16.68 -9.69
CA ILE A 205 0.20 15.52 -10.28
C ILE A 205 0.14 14.37 -9.26
N ILE A 206 -0.29 13.20 -9.68
CA ILE A 206 -0.27 11.98 -8.86
C ILE A 206 0.87 11.09 -9.36
N ASP A 207 1.82 10.81 -8.47
CA ASP A 207 2.99 9.97 -8.73
C ASP A 207 2.61 8.49 -8.71
N ALA A 208 3.30 7.69 -9.53
CA ALA A 208 3.14 6.25 -9.63
C ALA A 208 3.38 5.51 -8.30
N SER A 209 4.24 6.05 -7.44
CA SER A 209 4.58 5.46 -6.14
C SER A 209 3.67 5.92 -4.99
N ALA A 210 2.82 6.92 -5.20
CA ALA A 210 2.00 7.52 -4.14
C ALA A 210 0.92 6.57 -3.62
N ALA A 211 0.24 5.86 -4.52
CA ALA A 211 -0.90 5.02 -4.19
C ALA A 211 -0.96 3.74 -5.02
N SER A 212 -1.57 2.72 -4.45
CA SER A 212 -1.86 1.45 -5.14
C SER A 212 -2.96 1.59 -6.20
N GLN A 213 -3.78 2.64 -6.10
CA GLN A 213 -4.84 3.00 -7.04
C GLN A 213 -4.70 4.47 -7.46
N PRO A 214 -3.69 4.82 -8.29
CA PRO A 214 -3.48 6.21 -8.68
C PRO A 214 -4.66 6.78 -9.50
N PHE A 215 -5.30 5.96 -10.33
CA PHE A 215 -6.48 6.39 -11.09
C PHE A 215 -7.72 6.56 -10.19
N GLY A 216 -7.90 5.69 -9.19
CA GLY A 216 -8.95 5.83 -8.17
C GLY A 216 -8.75 7.08 -7.31
N MET A 217 -7.50 7.39 -6.92
CA MET A 217 -7.17 8.63 -6.24
C MET A 217 -7.50 9.85 -7.10
N ALA A 218 -7.14 9.83 -8.39
CA ALA A 218 -7.43 10.91 -9.33
C ALA A 218 -8.94 11.15 -9.46
N LYS A 219 -9.73 10.07 -9.65
CA LYS A 219 -11.20 10.13 -9.70
C LYS A 219 -11.75 10.80 -8.44
N ALA A 220 -11.33 10.35 -7.26
CA ALA A 220 -11.79 10.92 -5.99
C ALA A 220 -11.47 12.42 -5.89
N LEU A 221 -10.22 12.82 -6.16
CA LEU A 221 -9.80 14.22 -6.10
C LEU A 221 -10.56 15.10 -7.09
N LEU A 222 -10.76 14.66 -8.32
CA LEU A 222 -11.57 15.38 -9.32
C LEU A 222 -13.03 15.54 -8.86
N THR A 223 -13.62 14.47 -8.31
CA THR A 223 -14.98 14.49 -7.73
C THR A 223 -15.09 15.49 -6.57
N TYR A 224 -14.02 15.67 -5.80
CA TYR A 224 -13.97 16.65 -4.71
C TYR A 224 -13.76 18.09 -5.16
N GLY A 225 -13.42 18.31 -6.44
CA GLY A 225 -13.20 19.63 -7.02
C GLY A 225 -11.75 20.09 -7.05
N PHE A 226 -10.80 19.19 -6.93
CA PHE A 226 -9.39 19.47 -7.22
C PHE A 226 -9.11 19.44 -8.72
N SER A 227 -8.03 20.09 -9.15
CA SER A 227 -7.56 20.12 -10.54
C SER A 227 -6.48 19.08 -10.75
N VAL A 228 -6.84 17.81 -10.93
CA VAL A 228 -5.85 16.78 -11.32
C VAL A 228 -5.56 16.94 -12.80
N VAL A 229 -4.28 17.10 -13.15
CA VAL A 229 -3.82 17.33 -14.53
C VAL A 229 -3.00 16.17 -15.07
N ARG A 230 -2.36 15.37 -14.18
CA ARG A 230 -1.52 14.24 -14.58
C ARG A 230 -1.59 13.12 -13.56
N VAL A 231 -1.66 11.89 -14.07
CA VAL A 231 -1.50 10.66 -13.30
C VAL A 231 -0.35 9.87 -13.90
N GLU A 232 0.63 9.57 -13.08
CA GLU A 232 1.73 8.69 -13.44
C GLU A 232 1.46 7.29 -12.88
N ALA A 233 1.57 6.25 -13.70
CA ALA A 233 1.40 4.86 -13.31
C ALA A 233 2.25 3.95 -14.19
N GLN A 234 3.00 3.02 -13.57
CA GLN A 234 3.78 2.04 -14.32
C GLN A 234 2.87 1.01 -15.00
N ASP A 235 1.89 0.53 -14.23
CA ASP A 235 0.88 -0.43 -14.66
C ASP A 235 -0.50 -0.02 -14.17
N CYS A 236 -1.52 -0.50 -14.85
CA CYS A 236 -2.90 -0.38 -14.39
C CYS A 236 -3.37 -1.71 -13.82
N MET A 237 -3.47 -1.78 -12.51
CA MET A 237 -4.00 -2.96 -11.84
C MET A 237 -5.45 -3.21 -12.20
N ALA A 238 -5.86 -4.48 -12.28
CA ALA A 238 -7.22 -4.85 -12.71
C ALA A 238 -8.33 -4.18 -11.87
N PHE A 239 -8.08 -3.95 -10.58
CA PHE A 239 -9.04 -3.29 -9.69
C PHE A 239 -9.06 -1.76 -9.82
N ASP A 240 -8.02 -1.15 -10.43
CA ASP A 240 -7.95 0.29 -10.71
C ASP A 240 -8.36 0.63 -12.17
N LYS A 241 -8.48 -0.39 -13.03
CA LYS A 241 -8.85 -0.22 -14.43
C LYS A 241 -10.18 0.51 -14.65
N PRO A 242 -11.26 0.23 -13.89
CA PRO A 242 -12.51 0.98 -14.03
C PRO A 242 -12.35 2.48 -13.79
N HIS A 243 -11.47 2.89 -12.88
CA HIS A 243 -11.18 4.30 -12.60
C HIS A 243 -10.41 4.95 -13.76
N MET A 244 -9.45 4.24 -14.34
CA MET A 244 -8.74 4.71 -15.53
C MET A 244 -9.71 4.90 -16.72
N GLU A 245 -10.64 3.96 -16.93
CA GLU A 245 -11.65 4.06 -17.96
C GLU A 245 -12.58 5.25 -17.71
N TRP A 246 -13.01 5.46 -16.46
CA TRP A 246 -13.80 6.62 -16.05
C TRP A 246 -13.07 7.94 -16.32
N LEU A 247 -11.76 8.04 -16.02
CA LEU A 247 -10.96 9.23 -16.32
C LEU A 247 -10.93 9.52 -17.81
N ARG A 248 -10.71 8.51 -18.65
CA ARG A 248 -10.68 8.67 -20.12
C ARG A 248 -12.01 9.16 -20.69
N GLU A 249 -13.11 8.75 -20.08
CA GLU A 249 -14.46 9.13 -20.53
C GLU A 249 -14.86 10.52 -20.06
N HIS A 250 -14.58 10.86 -18.80
CA HIS A 250 -15.11 12.08 -18.17
C HIS A 250 -14.08 13.21 -18.06
N HIS A 251 -12.78 12.87 -18.08
CA HIS A 251 -11.66 13.81 -17.94
C HIS A 251 -10.54 13.50 -18.93
N PRO A 252 -10.83 13.52 -20.26
CA PRO A 252 -9.83 13.19 -21.29
C PRO A 252 -8.66 14.19 -21.33
N GLU A 253 -8.78 15.34 -20.66
CA GLU A 253 -7.72 16.34 -20.50
C GLU A 253 -6.64 15.93 -19.49
N VAL A 254 -6.91 14.94 -18.63
CA VAL A 254 -5.93 14.43 -17.67
C VAL A 254 -4.89 13.58 -18.40
N GLU A 255 -3.64 13.99 -18.29
CA GLU A 255 -2.54 13.24 -18.89
C GLU A 255 -2.28 11.94 -18.10
N LEU A 256 -2.26 10.81 -18.81
CA LEU A 256 -1.89 9.50 -18.24
C LEU A 256 -0.51 9.12 -18.74
N HIS A 257 0.47 9.12 -17.84
CA HIS A 257 1.87 8.85 -18.17
C HIS A 257 2.34 7.53 -17.55
N GLN A 258 3.23 6.86 -18.29
CA GLN A 258 3.98 5.69 -17.81
C GLN A 258 5.44 6.11 -17.69
N PRO A 259 5.93 6.42 -16.47
CA PRO A 259 7.24 7.06 -16.29
C PRO A 259 8.42 6.23 -16.77
N GLU A 260 8.36 4.89 -16.68
CA GLU A 260 9.43 4.00 -17.15
C GLU A 260 9.34 3.64 -18.65
N HIS A 261 8.35 4.13 -19.37
CA HIS A 261 8.25 3.88 -20.79
C HIS A 261 9.43 4.52 -21.54
N HIS A 262 10.06 3.77 -22.48
CA HIS A 262 11.23 4.23 -23.23
C HIS A 262 11.07 5.57 -23.94
N ARG A 263 9.86 6.00 -24.27
CA ARG A 263 9.54 7.31 -24.85
C ARG A 263 9.30 8.40 -23.82
N ALA A 264 9.31 8.09 -22.53
CA ALA A 264 9.03 9.07 -21.49
C ALA A 264 10.03 10.24 -21.51
N VAL A 265 11.26 10.01 -21.99
CA VAL A 265 12.28 11.05 -22.16
C VAL A 265 11.91 12.12 -23.22
N LEU A 266 10.93 11.84 -24.08
CA LEU A 266 10.52 12.77 -25.13
C LEU A 266 9.44 13.77 -24.65
N PHE A 267 8.90 13.59 -23.46
CA PHE A 267 7.87 14.44 -22.91
C PHE A 267 8.49 15.48 -21.98
N ASP A 268 8.07 16.72 -22.12
CA ASP A 268 8.37 17.74 -21.12
C ASP A 268 7.49 17.50 -19.89
N ARG A 269 8.14 17.10 -18.80
CA ARG A 269 7.46 16.80 -17.53
C ARG A 269 7.42 18.01 -16.59
N ARG A 270 8.10 19.09 -16.91
CA ARG A 270 8.20 20.28 -16.06
C ARG A 270 6.85 20.93 -15.83
N MET A 271 6.50 21.11 -14.55
CA MET A 271 5.28 21.78 -14.10
C MET A 271 5.53 22.36 -12.70
N GLU A 272 6.45 23.31 -12.60
CA GLU A 272 6.96 23.85 -11.33
C GLU A 272 5.87 24.43 -10.40
N ASN A 273 4.78 24.95 -10.98
CA ASN A 273 3.65 25.51 -10.22
C ASN A 273 2.59 24.47 -9.82
N SER A 274 2.89 23.18 -9.96
CA SER A 274 2.00 22.09 -9.54
C SER A 274 2.16 21.76 -8.07
N LEU A 275 1.19 20.99 -7.55
CA LEU A 275 1.29 20.23 -6.32
C LEU A 275 1.40 18.75 -6.68
N ALA A 276 2.48 18.11 -6.27
CA ALA A 276 2.66 16.69 -6.52
C ALA A 276 2.31 15.86 -5.28
N ILE A 277 1.56 14.78 -5.50
CA ILE A 277 1.34 13.73 -4.50
C ILE A 277 2.33 12.61 -4.82
N GLY A 278 3.36 12.48 -3.97
CA GLY A 278 4.51 11.59 -4.18
C GLY A 278 5.77 12.33 -4.61
N VAL A 279 6.93 11.70 -4.38
CA VAL A 279 8.25 12.35 -4.44
C VAL A 279 8.85 12.33 -5.84
N GLU A 280 8.73 11.20 -6.56
CA GLU A 280 9.32 11.08 -7.91
C GLU A 280 8.64 12.02 -8.91
N GLY A 281 7.30 12.08 -8.89
CA GLY A 281 6.54 13.00 -9.71
C GLY A 281 6.87 14.47 -9.40
N ALA A 282 7.08 14.80 -8.12
CA ALA A 282 7.53 16.12 -7.70
C ALA A 282 8.89 16.49 -8.31
N TYR A 283 9.83 15.55 -8.25
CA TYR A 283 11.17 15.75 -8.81
C TYR A 283 11.13 15.94 -10.33
N LEU A 284 10.43 15.07 -11.03
CA LEU A 284 10.31 15.12 -12.49
C LEU A 284 9.61 16.40 -12.97
N ALA A 285 8.60 16.85 -12.24
CA ALA A 285 7.90 18.09 -12.54
C ALA A 285 8.64 19.34 -12.07
N GLY A 286 9.60 19.23 -11.16
CA GLY A 286 10.21 20.36 -10.47
C GLY A 286 9.27 21.07 -9.51
N SER A 287 8.24 20.37 -9.05
CA SER A 287 7.25 20.90 -8.10
C SER A 287 7.87 21.04 -6.72
N ARG A 288 7.65 22.19 -6.08
CA ARG A 288 8.07 22.44 -4.68
C ARG A 288 6.96 22.19 -3.68
N HIS A 289 5.73 22.01 -4.14
CA HIS A 289 4.59 21.69 -3.31
C HIS A 289 4.38 20.17 -3.32
N VAL A 290 4.85 19.49 -2.27
CA VAL A 290 4.91 18.02 -2.24
C VAL A 290 4.07 17.49 -1.07
N ALA A 291 3.00 16.77 -1.41
CA ALA A 291 2.30 15.92 -0.47
C ALA A 291 3.06 14.58 -0.40
N ASP A 292 3.88 14.42 0.61
CA ASP A 292 4.77 13.27 0.77
C ASP A 292 3.95 12.03 1.15
N LEU A 293 3.55 11.28 0.14
CA LEU A 293 2.84 10.01 0.27
C LEU A 293 3.55 8.95 -0.55
N PHE A 294 3.80 7.81 0.08
CA PHE A 294 4.40 6.65 -0.55
C PHE A 294 3.55 5.41 -0.27
N ASN A 295 3.07 4.77 -1.33
CA ASN A 295 2.37 3.49 -1.34
C ASN A 295 1.23 3.38 -0.30
N ASP A 296 0.39 4.42 -0.23
CA ASP A 296 -0.74 4.52 0.72
C ASP A 296 -0.34 4.30 2.19
N SER A 297 0.89 4.65 2.57
CA SER A 297 1.46 4.35 3.89
C SER A 297 0.58 4.83 5.04
N GLY A 298 0.09 3.88 5.85
CA GLY A 298 -0.79 4.13 6.99
C GLY A 298 -2.20 4.60 6.64
N MET A 299 -2.55 4.69 5.35
CA MET A 299 -3.87 5.15 4.89
C MET A 299 -4.90 4.01 4.91
N PHE A 300 -6.10 4.30 5.39
CA PHE A 300 -7.26 3.42 5.25
C PHE A 300 -8.55 4.18 5.59
N GLY A 301 -9.63 3.91 4.85
CA GLY A 301 -10.97 4.41 5.13
C GLY A 301 -11.09 5.94 5.14
N PHE A 302 -12.01 6.46 5.94
CA PHE A 302 -12.26 7.90 6.08
C PHE A 302 -11.08 8.64 6.73
N ASP A 303 -10.37 8.00 7.68
CA ASP A 303 -9.14 8.56 8.25
C ASP A 303 -8.07 8.75 7.18
N GLY A 304 -7.94 7.79 6.25
CA GLY A 304 -7.05 7.90 5.10
C GLY A 304 -7.35 9.14 4.25
N VAL A 305 -8.63 9.43 4.00
CA VAL A 305 -9.04 10.67 3.31
C VAL A 305 -8.65 11.90 4.12
N CYS A 306 -8.91 11.92 5.44
CA CYS A 306 -8.53 13.04 6.30
C CYS A 306 -7.02 13.30 6.27
N ARG A 307 -6.22 12.25 6.28
CA ARG A 307 -4.74 12.33 6.24
C ARG A 307 -4.24 12.81 4.89
N LEU A 308 -4.78 12.29 3.78
CA LEU A 308 -4.45 12.78 2.44
C LEU A 308 -4.77 14.27 2.30
N MET A 309 -5.96 14.70 2.74
CA MET A 309 -6.34 16.10 2.70
C MET A 309 -5.39 17.00 3.50
N ARG A 310 -4.93 16.53 4.66
CA ARG A 310 -3.93 17.25 5.47
C ARG A 310 -2.60 17.38 4.73
N LEU A 311 -2.09 16.30 4.13
CA LEU A 311 -0.86 16.34 3.33
C LEU A 311 -0.97 17.35 2.17
N ILE A 312 -2.11 17.39 1.49
CA ILE A 312 -2.38 18.36 0.41
C ILE A 312 -2.44 19.79 0.97
N GLU A 313 -3.08 20.02 2.14
CA GLU A 313 -3.12 21.34 2.78
C GLU A 313 -1.72 21.82 3.15
N GLU A 314 -0.90 20.97 3.79
CA GLU A 314 0.48 21.26 4.18
C GLU A 314 1.37 21.56 2.96
N ALA A 315 1.25 20.74 1.91
CA ALA A 315 1.97 20.96 0.66
C ALA A 315 1.61 22.29 -0.01
N ALA A 316 0.33 22.71 0.04
CA ALA A 316 -0.10 23.97 -0.55
C ALA A 316 0.41 25.21 0.22
N GLU A 317 0.70 25.07 1.52
CA GLU A 317 1.15 26.16 2.39
C GLU A 317 2.67 26.30 2.46
N GLN A 318 3.41 25.21 2.21
CA GLN A 318 4.87 25.18 2.39
C GLN A 318 5.57 24.66 1.14
N GLU A 319 6.67 25.30 0.76
CA GLU A 319 7.56 24.77 -0.25
C GLU A 319 8.50 23.73 0.39
N THR A 320 8.73 22.66 -0.33
CA THR A 320 9.63 21.56 0.05
C THR A 320 10.97 21.72 -0.66
N ASP A 321 12.06 21.54 0.07
CA ASP A 321 13.38 21.36 -0.50
C ASP A 321 13.50 19.96 -1.12
N LEU A 322 13.34 19.88 -2.43
CA LEU A 322 13.38 18.61 -3.15
C LEU A 322 14.72 17.88 -2.98
N GLY A 323 15.83 18.60 -2.88
CA GLY A 323 17.14 17.98 -2.70
C GLY A 323 17.24 17.26 -1.35
N GLN A 324 16.75 17.88 -0.28
CA GLN A 324 16.71 17.25 1.05
C GLN A 324 15.75 16.08 1.07
N LEU A 325 14.58 16.21 0.45
CA LEU A 325 13.57 15.17 0.39
C LEU A 325 14.09 13.92 -0.32
N ILE A 326 14.67 14.09 -1.51
CA ILE A 326 15.23 12.99 -2.32
C ILE A 326 16.38 12.28 -1.60
N ASN A 327 17.28 13.06 -0.96
CA ASN A 327 18.36 12.48 -0.17
C ASN A 327 17.83 11.69 1.03
N GLY A 328 16.72 12.13 1.63
CA GLY A 328 16.04 11.42 2.73
C GLY A 328 15.51 10.06 2.29
N TYR A 329 15.03 9.94 1.05
CA TYR A 329 14.57 8.68 0.47
C TYR A 329 15.70 7.79 -0.06
N GLY A 330 16.96 8.29 -0.10
CA GLY A 330 18.08 7.55 -0.65
C GLY A 330 18.00 7.34 -2.17
N LEU A 331 17.18 8.14 -2.86
CA LEU A 331 17.10 8.11 -4.32
C LEU A 331 18.40 8.66 -4.93
N VAL A 332 18.95 7.93 -5.86
CA VAL A 332 20.12 8.38 -6.66
C VAL A 332 19.54 9.01 -7.91
N VAL A 333 19.74 10.31 -8.05
CA VAL A 333 19.27 11.11 -9.19
C VAL A 333 20.46 11.53 -10.03
#